data_7cc5d9d0a88d9b2f870ec9662b213985
#
_entry.id   7cc5d9d0a88d9b2f870ec9662b213985
#
_cell.length_a   1.000
_cell.length_b   1.000
_cell.length_c   1.000
_cell.angle_alpha   90.00
_cell.angle_beta   90.00
_cell.angle_gamma   90.00
#
_symmetry.space_group_name_H-M   'P 1'
#
loop_
_entity.id
_entity.type
_entity.pdbx_description
1 polymer ?
#
loop_
_entity_poly.entity_id
_entity_poly.type
_entity_poly.pdbx_seq_one_letter_code
_entity_poly.pdbx_strand_id
1 'polypeptide(L)'
;FWVVGRKRPEHGQIYGKEGMVIVALAWILWSLFGAMPFTLSGYIPSYVDAFFETVSGFTTTGSSIIPDVEVLPHCLLFWRSFTHWIGGMGVLVFVLVVTSLDRKNSMHLMRAEVPGPEKDKLVPKAMSTARILYGMYLTLTVIEMVFLVIGGMNLFDSMIFSFGSAGTGGFSN
;
A
#
# COMPACT_ATOMS: atom_id res chain seq x y z
N PHE A 1 -0.08 6.68 20.76
CA PHE A 1 -1.32 5.95 21.09
C PHE A 1 -1.87 6.34 22.47
N TRP A 2 -1.04 6.55 23.48
CA TRP A 2 -1.47 6.82 24.85
C TRP A 2 -2.05 8.24 25.06
N VAL A 3 -1.67 9.21 24.26
CA VAL A 3 -2.10 10.62 24.39
C VAL A 3 -3.42 10.88 23.65
N VAL A 4 -3.70 10.17 22.57
CA VAL A 4 -4.93 10.33 21.76
C VAL A 4 -6.10 9.52 22.32
N GLY A 5 -5.84 8.53 23.17
CA GLY A 5 -6.85 7.58 23.70
C GLY A 5 -7.73 8.11 24.84
N ARG A 6 -7.60 9.38 25.26
CA ARG A 6 -8.25 9.86 26.49
C ARG A 6 -9.71 10.33 26.37
N LYS A 7 -10.24 10.36 25.14
CA LYS A 7 -11.70 10.55 24.91
C LYS A 7 -12.17 9.43 23.99
N ARG A 8 -12.70 8.35 24.57
CA ARG A 8 -13.50 7.38 23.81
C ARG A 8 -14.77 8.10 23.35
N PRO A 9 -15.02 8.29 22.04
CA PRO A 9 -16.33 8.70 21.60
C PRO A 9 -17.33 7.59 21.95
N GLU A 10 -18.46 7.94 22.53
CA GLU A 10 -19.51 7.02 22.96
C GLU A 10 -20.15 6.21 21.82
N HIS A 11 -19.80 6.49 20.59
CA HIS A 11 -20.16 5.69 19.41
C HIS A 11 -18.91 5.50 18.55
N GLY A 12 -18.42 4.25 18.48
CA GLY A 12 -17.21 3.85 17.75
C GLY A 12 -17.29 3.98 16.22
N GLN A 13 -17.78 5.11 15.72
CA GLN A 13 -17.78 5.45 14.30
C GLN A 13 -16.54 6.29 13.99
N ILE A 14 -15.60 5.70 13.25
CA ILE A 14 -14.47 6.43 12.67
C ILE A 14 -15.02 7.33 11.57
N TYR A 15 -14.90 8.65 11.74
CA TYR A 15 -15.26 9.61 10.70
C TYR A 15 -14.21 9.58 9.58
N GLY A 16 -14.62 9.95 8.36
CA GLY A 16 -13.75 9.91 7.18
C GLY A 16 -12.44 10.69 7.33
N LYS A 17 -12.47 11.82 8.01
CA LYS A 17 -11.27 12.62 8.31
C LYS A 17 -10.27 11.86 9.20
N GLU A 18 -10.76 11.15 10.20
CA GLU A 18 -9.93 10.34 11.10
C GLU A 18 -9.30 9.16 10.33
N GLY A 19 -10.07 8.53 9.43
CA GLY A 19 -9.57 7.48 8.55
C GLY A 19 -8.43 7.95 7.64
N MET A 20 -8.57 9.12 7.03
CA MET A 20 -7.49 9.71 6.21
C MET A 20 -6.22 10.00 7.01
N VAL A 21 -6.36 10.56 8.22
CA VAL A 21 -5.21 10.82 9.12
C VAL A 21 -4.52 9.52 9.53
N ILE A 22 -5.29 8.47 9.86
CA ILE A 22 -4.74 7.17 10.22
C ILE A 22 -3.93 6.58 9.05
N VAL A 23 -4.48 6.66 7.83
CA VAL A 23 -3.77 6.16 6.64
C VAL A 23 -2.49 6.95 6.39
N ALA A 24 -2.54 8.29 6.44
CA ALA A 24 -1.36 9.13 6.24
C ALA A 24 -0.25 8.84 7.29
N LEU A 25 -0.63 8.71 8.55
CA LEU A 25 0.30 8.35 9.62
C LEU A 25 0.88 6.95 9.43
N ALA A 26 0.07 5.98 8.98
CA ALA A 26 0.54 4.63 8.69
C ALA A 26 1.61 4.64 7.59
N TRP A 27 1.41 5.37 6.50
CA TRP A 27 2.40 5.52 5.43
C TRP A 27 3.71 6.11 5.91
N ILE A 28 3.64 7.18 6.74
CA ILE A 28 4.83 7.82 7.32
C ILE A 28 5.58 6.83 8.23
N LEU A 29 4.87 6.16 9.13
CA LEU A 29 5.47 5.19 10.06
C LEU A 29 6.09 4.00 9.32
N TRP A 30 5.39 3.43 8.34
CA TRP A 30 5.91 2.32 7.54
C TRP A 30 7.16 2.74 6.76
N SER A 31 7.21 3.95 6.23
CA SER A 31 8.38 4.46 5.54
C SER A 31 9.56 4.71 6.48
N LEU A 32 9.30 5.21 7.69
CA LEU A 32 10.34 5.38 8.71
C LEU A 32 10.96 4.04 9.10
N PHE A 33 10.15 3.04 9.45
CA PHE A 33 10.67 1.72 9.80
C PHE A 33 11.25 0.98 8.59
N GLY A 34 10.65 1.14 7.43
CA GLY A 34 11.11 0.52 6.18
C GLY A 34 12.46 1.03 5.67
N ALA A 35 12.90 2.22 6.11
CA ALA A 35 14.22 2.77 5.81
C ALA A 35 15.34 2.10 6.61
N MET A 36 15.03 1.48 7.75
CA MET A 36 16.05 0.89 8.63
C MET A 36 16.93 -0.17 7.95
N PRO A 37 16.41 -1.13 7.15
CA PRO A 37 17.25 -2.10 6.49
C PRO A 37 18.33 -1.48 5.61
N PHE A 38 18.04 -0.39 4.92
CA PHE A 38 19.00 0.30 4.04
C PHE A 38 20.12 0.99 4.84
N THR A 39 19.78 1.66 5.94
CA THR A 39 20.78 2.35 6.78
C THR A 39 21.59 1.38 7.62
N LEU A 40 20.96 0.36 8.24
CA LEU A 40 21.64 -0.62 9.07
C LEU A 40 22.60 -1.50 8.28
N SER A 41 22.30 -1.75 7.00
CA SER A 41 23.20 -2.48 6.09
C SER A 41 24.40 -1.65 5.63
N GLY A 42 24.36 -0.33 5.79
CA GLY A 42 25.40 0.60 5.35
C GLY A 42 25.43 0.93 3.86
N TYR A 43 24.53 0.35 3.05
CA TYR A 43 24.46 0.65 1.61
C TYR A 43 23.89 2.03 1.31
N ILE A 44 22.98 2.52 2.14
CA ILE A 44 22.51 3.91 2.13
C ILE A 44 22.75 4.49 3.53
N PRO A 45 23.95 5.11 3.76
CA PRO A 45 24.31 5.57 5.11
C PRO A 45 23.45 6.73 5.62
N SER A 46 22.95 7.56 4.69
CA SER A 46 22.06 8.67 5.01
C SER A 46 20.64 8.13 5.28
N TYR A 47 20.14 8.33 6.50
CA TYR A 47 18.76 7.93 6.83
C TYR A 47 17.71 8.70 6.03
N VAL A 48 17.98 9.95 5.66
CA VAL A 48 17.08 10.74 4.83
C VAL A 48 16.95 10.15 3.44
N ASP A 49 18.07 9.69 2.85
CA ASP A 49 18.09 9.06 1.54
C ASP A 49 17.41 7.69 1.57
N ALA A 50 17.66 6.90 2.61
CA ALA A 50 16.97 5.64 2.83
C ALA A 50 15.46 5.83 3.04
N PHE A 51 15.07 6.88 3.74
CA PHE A 51 13.67 7.24 3.91
C PHE A 51 13.03 7.66 2.60
N PHE A 52 13.72 8.47 1.78
CA PHE A 52 13.25 8.83 0.44
C PHE A 52 13.00 7.61 -0.43
N GLU A 53 13.98 6.68 -0.51
CA GLU A 53 13.85 5.42 -1.27
C GLU A 53 12.66 4.59 -0.80
N THR A 54 12.45 4.52 0.51
CA THR A 54 11.35 3.74 1.11
C THR A 54 9.99 4.41 0.90
N VAL A 55 9.92 5.74 1.02
CA VAL A 55 8.70 6.50 0.68
C VAL A 55 8.34 6.28 -0.78
N SER A 56 9.32 6.41 -1.68
CA SER A 56 9.14 6.16 -3.11
C SER A 56 8.65 4.73 -3.38
N GLY A 57 9.16 3.76 -2.63
CA GLY A 57 8.69 2.38 -2.67
C GLY A 57 7.22 2.25 -2.25
N PHE A 58 6.87 2.63 -1.05
CA PHE A 58 5.52 2.47 -0.51
C PHE A 58 4.46 3.33 -1.22
N THR A 59 4.82 4.52 -1.70
CA THR A 59 3.90 5.35 -2.49
C THR A 59 3.83 4.96 -3.96
N THR A 60 4.55 3.90 -4.36
CA THR A 60 4.63 3.41 -5.74
C THR A 60 5.09 4.47 -6.76
N THR A 61 5.91 5.42 -6.31
CA THR A 61 6.40 6.53 -7.14
C THR A 61 7.49 6.07 -8.11
N GLY A 62 8.36 5.13 -7.70
CA GLY A 62 9.42 4.58 -8.54
C GLY A 62 10.65 5.47 -8.72
N SER A 63 10.73 6.61 -8.02
CA SER A 63 11.93 7.45 -8.03
C SER A 63 13.01 6.84 -7.12
N SER A 64 14.24 6.73 -7.60
CA SER A 64 15.36 6.19 -6.86
C SER A 64 16.46 7.22 -6.68
N ILE A 65 17.10 7.19 -5.50
CA ILE A 65 18.30 7.96 -5.20
C ILE A 65 19.57 7.15 -5.43
N ILE A 66 19.41 5.84 -5.70
CA ILE A 66 20.53 4.91 -5.90
C ILE A 66 20.96 4.99 -7.35
N PRO A 67 22.22 5.40 -7.64
CA PRO A 67 22.71 5.54 -9.01
C PRO A 67 22.88 4.20 -9.72
N ASP A 68 23.30 3.18 -8.98
CA ASP A 68 23.53 1.82 -9.45
C ASP A 68 22.91 0.83 -8.48
N VAL A 69 21.86 0.20 -8.93
CA VAL A 69 21.03 -0.70 -8.12
C VAL A 69 21.67 -2.09 -8.01
N GLU A 70 22.49 -2.47 -9.00
CA GLU A 70 23.15 -3.79 -9.04
C GLU A 70 24.17 -3.98 -7.90
N VAL A 71 24.65 -2.89 -7.31
CA VAL A 71 25.55 -2.93 -6.13
C VAL A 71 24.85 -3.42 -4.88
N LEU A 72 23.51 -3.35 -4.84
CA LEU A 72 22.75 -3.78 -3.67
C LEU A 72 22.72 -5.31 -3.55
N PRO A 73 22.84 -5.85 -2.32
CA PRO A 73 22.65 -7.27 -2.10
C PRO A 73 21.20 -7.68 -2.37
N HIS A 74 21.01 -8.92 -2.79
CA HIS A 74 19.70 -9.48 -3.13
C HIS A 74 18.61 -9.23 -2.07
N CYS A 75 18.98 -9.22 -0.79
CA CYS A 75 18.01 -8.95 0.29
C CYS A 75 17.48 -7.50 0.26
N LEU A 76 18.31 -6.53 -0.08
CA LEU A 76 17.87 -5.13 -0.21
C LEU A 76 17.12 -4.87 -1.52
N LEU A 77 17.52 -5.51 -2.62
CA LEU A 77 16.78 -5.51 -3.88
C LEU A 77 15.37 -6.08 -3.68
N PHE A 78 15.29 -7.23 -2.98
CA PHE A 78 14.01 -7.81 -2.61
C PHE A 78 13.18 -6.85 -1.76
N TRP A 79 13.77 -6.30 -0.69
CA TRP A 79 13.07 -5.38 0.20
C TRP A 79 12.54 -4.15 -0.55
N ARG A 80 13.37 -3.57 -1.41
CA ARG A 80 13.03 -2.43 -2.26
C ARG A 80 11.80 -2.70 -3.14
N SER A 81 11.80 -3.79 -3.87
CA SER A 81 10.67 -4.18 -4.74
C SER A 81 9.45 -4.63 -3.94
N PHE A 82 9.67 -5.24 -2.77
CA PHE A 82 8.59 -5.64 -1.87
C PHE A 82 7.86 -4.44 -1.27
N THR A 83 8.55 -3.31 -1.01
CA THR A 83 7.87 -2.07 -0.59
C THR A 83 6.91 -1.56 -1.66
N HIS A 84 7.26 -1.66 -2.96
CA HIS A 84 6.36 -1.37 -4.07
C HIS A 84 5.12 -2.27 -4.06
N TRP A 85 5.33 -3.55 -3.89
CA TRP A 85 4.25 -4.53 -3.89
C TRP A 85 3.27 -4.31 -2.75
N ILE A 86 3.76 -4.07 -1.53
CA ILE A 86 2.91 -3.69 -0.38
C ILE A 86 2.23 -2.35 -0.64
N GLY A 87 2.97 -1.38 -1.21
CA GLY A 87 2.45 -0.07 -1.57
C GLY A 87 1.26 -0.14 -2.51
N GLY A 88 1.34 -0.93 -3.57
CA GLY A 88 0.25 -1.15 -4.51
C GLY A 88 -1.00 -1.71 -3.83
N MET A 89 -0.85 -2.67 -2.91
CA MET A 89 -1.96 -3.16 -2.10
C MET A 89 -2.54 -2.08 -1.18
N GLY A 90 -1.70 -1.24 -0.59
CA GLY A 90 -2.12 -0.15 0.29
C GLY A 90 -2.94 0.91 -0.46
N VAL A 91 -2.56 1.24 -1.69
CA VAL A 91 -3.32 2.17 -2.55
C VAL A 91 -4.71 1.62 -2.86
N LEU A 92 -4.85 0.31 -3.13
CA LEU A 92 -6.16 -0.32 -3.35
C LEU A 92 -7.08 -0.17 -2.13
N VAL A 93 -6.55 -0.34 -0.92
CA VAL A 93 -7.33 -0.12 0.32
C VAL A 93 -7.68 1.36 0.48
N PHE A 94 -6.74 2.25 0.22
CA PHE A 94 -6.98 3.69 0.32
C PHE A 94 -8.13 4.13 -0.61
N VAL A 95 -8.10 3.73 -1.87
CA VAL A 95 -9.18 4.01 -2.85
C VAL A 95 -10.51 3.45 -2.36
N LEU A 96 -10.51 2.22 -1.81
CA LEU A 96 -11.72 1.60 -1.27
C LEU A 96 -12.29 2.40 -0.09
N VAL A 97 -11.44 2.88 0.81
CA VAL A 97 -11.86 3.72 1.95
C VAL A 97 -12.46 5.03 1.47
N VAL A 98 -11.77 5.75 0.55
CA VAL A 98 -12.24 7.03 0.03
C VAL A 98 -13.59 6.89 -0.69
N THR A 99 -13.72 5.89 -1.58
CA THR A 99 -14.98 5.66 -2.30
C THR A 99 -16.12 5.22 -1.38
N SER A 100 -15.81 4.53 -0.28
CA SER A 100 -16.81 4.16 0.72
C SER A 100 -17.32 5.37 1.52
N LEU A 101 -16.47 6.39 1.72
CA LEU A 101 -16.84 7.64 2.39
C LEU A 101 -17.74 8.50 1.52
N ASP A 102 -17.44 8.62 0.24
CA ASP A 102 -18.24 9.38 -0.72
C ASP A 102 -19.65 8.80 -0.86
N ARG A 103 -19.79 7.47 -0.86
CA ARG A 103 -21.08 6.80 -0.86
C ARG A 103 -21.91 7.11 0.39
N LYS A 104 -21.30 7.26 1.58
CA LYS A 104 -22.01 7.66 2.79
C LYS A 104 -22.60 9.06 2.68
N ASN A 105 -21.82 10.01 2.13
CA ASN A 105 -22.29 11.38 1.91
C ASN A 105 -23.42 11.45 0.85
N SER A 106 -23.27 10.71 -0.25
CA SER A 106 -24.31 10.60 -1.28
C SER A 106 -25.58 9.93 -0.76
N MET A 107 -25.48 8.91 0.13
CA MET A 107 -26.64 8.28 0.73
C MET A 107 -27.35 9.17 1.76
N HIS A 108 -26.65 10.11 2.41
CA HIS A 108 -27.34 11.10 3.26
C HIS A 108 -28.22 12.06 2.45
N LEU A 109 -27.79 12.42 1.26
CA LEU A 109 -28.62 13.19 0.30
C LEU A 109 -29.81 12.37 -0.23
N MET A 110 -29.57 11.11 -0.61
CA MET A 110 -30.66 10.23 -1.08
C MET A 110 -31.64 9.83 0.02
N ARG A 111 -31.20 9.73 1.28
CA ARG A 111 -32.09 9.45 2.45
C ARG A 111 -33.03 10.59 2.79
N ALA A 112 -32.72 11.82 2.38
CA ALA A 112 -33.64 12.94 2.50
C ALA A 112 -34.85 12.81 1.56
N GLU A 113 -34.74 11.99 0.50
CA GLU A 113 -35.80 11.84 -0.51
C GLU A 113 -36.56 10.51 -0.46
N VAL A 114 -36.01 9.46 0.21
CA VAL A 114 -36.67 8.14 0.28
C VAL A 114 -36.62 7.56 1.71
N PRO A 115 -37.72 7.53 2.45
CA PRO A 115 -37.82 6.87 3.77
C PRO A 115 -37.97 5.34 3.60
N GLY A 116 -36.94 4.57 3.93
CA GLY A 116 -36.98 3.12 3.93
C GLY A 116 -35.93 2.50 4.88
N PRO A 117 -36.21 1.33 5.54
CA PRO A 117 -35.35 0.74 6.53
C PRO A 117 -34.33 -0.22 5.90
N GLU A 118 -33.19 0.28 5.44
CA GLU A 118 -32.02 -0.57 5.16
C GLU A 118 -30.81 -0.11 5.97
N LYS A 119 -30.78 -0.56 7.23
CA LYS A 119 -29.59 -0.55 8.08
C LYS A 119 -28.78 -1.80 7.74
N ASP A 120 -27.45 -1.67 7.63
CA ASP A 120 -26.44 -2.74 7.81
C ASP A 120 -25.86 -3.53 6.62
N LYS A 121 -25.77 -2.99 5.38
CA LYS A 121 -25.11 -3.78 4.32
C LYS A 121 -23.86 -3.17 3.65
N LEU A 122 -23.27 -2.11 4.20
CA LEU A 122 -22.14 -1.44 3.54
C LEU A 122 -20.76 -2.01 3.92
N VAL A 123 -20.57 -2.41 5.17
CA VAL A 123 -19.29 -2.98 5.65
C VAL A 123 -19.00 -4.34 5.04
N PRO A 124 -19.96 -5.28 4.92
CA PRO A 124 -19.73 -6.56 4.24
C PRO A 124 -19.35 -6.40 2.77
N LYS A 125 -19.94 -5.45 2.05
CA LYS A 125 -19.62 -5.20 0.64
C LYS A 125 -18.21 -4.65 0.44
N ALA A 126 -17.75 -3.70 1.27
CA ALA A 126 -16.40 -3.15 1.18
C ALA A 126 -15.34 -4.23 1.42
N MET A 127 -15.53 -5.08 2.43
CA MET A 127 -14.61 -6.17 2.71
C MET A 127 -14.60 -7.24 1.61
N SER A 128 -15.77 -7.54 1.03
CA SER A 128 -15.86 -8.46 -0.11
C SER A 128 -15.15 -7.89 -1.33
N THR A 129 -15.33 -6.60 -1.63
CA THR A 129 -14.62 -5.92 -2.72
C THR A 129 -13.12 -5.92 -2.50
N ALA A 130 -12.65 -5.63 -1.28
CA ALA A 130 -11.22 -5.70 -0.93
C ALA A 130 -10.63 -7.10 -1.18
N ARG A 131 -11.32 -8.17 -0.76
CA ARG A 131 -10.86 -9.54 -1.00
C ARG A 131 -10.73 -9.87 -2.48
N ILE A 132 -11.68 -9.43 -3.30
CA ILE A 132 -11.64 -9.65 -4.75
C ILE A 132 -10.47 -8.87 -5.36
N LEU A 133 -10.28 -7.59 -5.00
CA LEU A 133 -9.19 -6.77 -5.50
C LEU A 133 -7.82 -7.35 -5.11
N TYR A 134 -7.66 -7.78 -3.85
CA TYR A 134 -6.43 -8.44 -3.42
C TYR A 134 -6.20 -9.78 -4.11
N GLY A 135 -7.27 -10.58 -4.29
CA GLY A 135 -7.19 -11.82 -5.04
C GLY A 135 -6.72 -11.60 -6.47
N MET A 136 -7.28 -10.62 -7.17
CA MET A 136 -6.84 -10.26 -8.52
C MET A 136 -5.38 -9.77 -8.53
N TYR A 137 -4.99 -8.90 -7.59
CA TYR A 137 -3.64 -8.39 -7.47
C TYR A 137 -2.61 -9.51 -7.31
N LEU A 138 -2.86 -10.44 -6.38
CA LEU A 138 -2.02 -11.61 -6.15
C LEU A 138 -1.95 -12.52 -7.40
N THR A 139 -3.10 -12.79 -8.00
CA THR A 139 -3.17 -13.66 -9.19
C THR A 139 -2.40 -13.06 -10.35
N LEU A 140 -2.55 -11.77 -10.62
CA LEU A 140 -1.81 -11.08 -11.68
C LEU A 140 -0.30 -11.09 -11.41
N THR A 141 0.14 -10.83 -10.18
CA THR A 141 1.55 -10.90 -9.79
C THR A 141 2.13 -12.29 -10.05
N VAL A 142 1.41 -13.36 -9.68
CA VAL A 142 1.88 -14.74 -9.90
C VAL A 142 1.91 -15.09 -11.38
N ILE A 143 0.89 -14.70 -12.15
CA ILE A 143 0.84 -14.94 -13.59
C ILE A 143 2.02 -14.24 -14.29
N GLU A 144 2.28 -12.99 -13.97
CA GLU A 144 3.42 -12.24 -14.51
C GLU A 144 4.74 -12.91 -14.18
N MET A 145 4.96 -13.29 -12.90
CA MET A 145 6.17 -13.99 -12.48
C MET A 145 6.36 -15.31 -13.27
N VAL A 146 5.30 -16.08 -13.49
CA VAL A 146 5.36 -17.32 -14.28
C VAL A 146 5.74 -17.03 -15.75
N PHE A 147 5.16 -16.01 -16.36
CA PHE A 147 5.50 -15.64 -17.73
C PHE A 147 6.96 -15.19 -17.86
N LEU A 148 7.48 -14.43 -16.89
CA LEU A 148 8.89 -14.00 -16.89
C LEU A 148 9.85 -15.19 -16.74
N VAL A 149 9.53 -16.15 -15.89
CA VAL A 149 10.31 -17.40 -15.73
C VAL A 149 10.28 -18.23 -17.03
N ILE A 150 9.12 -18.39 -17.66
CA ILE A 150 9.00 -19.07 -18.96
C ILE A 150 9.80 -18.33 -20.06
N GLY A 151 9.85 -16.99 -19.98
CA GLY A 151 10.66 -16.15 -20.86
C GLY A 151 12.18 -16.28 -20.65
N GLY A 152 12.62 -17.09 -19.68
CA GLY A 152 14.05 -17.37 -19.42
C GLY A 152 14.68 -16.50 -18.33
N MET A 153 13.89 -15.66 -17.65
CA MET A 153 14.37 -14.89 -16.51
C MET A 153 14.54 -15.79 -15.29
N ASN A 154 15.54 -15.51 -14.48
CA ASN A 154 15.75 -16.24 -13.25
C ASN A 154 14.59 -15.95 -12.24
N LEU A 155 14.33 -16.85 -11.31
CA LEU A 155 13.20 -16.77 -10.40
C LEU A 155 13.25 -15.51 -9.51
N PHE A 156 14.45 -15.12 -9.06
CA PHE A 156 14.63 -13.96 -8.20
C PHE A 156 14.31 -12.65 -8.95
N ASP A 157 14.84 -12.48 -10.14
CA ASP A 157 14.59 -11.30 -10.98
C ASP A 157 13.13 -11.24 -11.41
N SER A 158 12.54 -12.37 -11.80
CA SER A 158 11.12 -12.47 -12.14
C SER A 158 10.23 -12.00 -10.98
N MET A 159 10.59 -12.33 -9.75
CA MET A 159 9.86 -11.90 -8.57
C MET A 159 10.00 -10.38 -8.34
N ILE A 160 11.22 -9.83 -8.44
CA ILE A 160 11.50 -8.40 -8.28
C ILE A 160 10.73 -7.59 -9.33
N PHE A 161 10.81 -7.99 -10.59
CA PHE A 161 10.12 -7.31 -11.70
C PHE A 161 8.60 -7.39 -11.52
N SER A 162 8.06 -8.55 -11.16
CA SER A 162 6.63 -8.69 -10.92
C SER A 162 6.13 -7.82 -9.75
N PHE A 163 6.94 -7.63 -8.73
CA PHE A 163 6.60 -6.73 -7.62
C PHE A 163 6.61 -5.26 -8.05
N GLY A 164 7.59 -4.84 -8.82
CA GLY A 164 7.70 -3.49 -9.35
C GLY A 164 6.57 -3.15 -10.33
N SER A 165 6.23 -4.10 -11.20
CA SER A 165 5.16 -3.98 -12.19
C SER A 165 3.79 -3.98 -11.54
N ALA A 166 3.48 -4.97 -10.70
CA ALA A 166 2.19 -5.06 -9.99
C ALA A 166 1.96 -3.83 -9.08
N GLY A 167 3.00 -3.32 -8.43
CA GLY A 167 2.97 -2.09 -7.65
C GLY A 167 2.87 -0.82 -8.50
N THR A 168 2.98 -0.92 -9.84
CA THR A 168 2.96 0.20 -10.79
C THR A 168 4.08 1.24 -10.58
N GLY A 169 5.11 0.92 -9.82
CA GLY A 169 6.20 1.83 -9.47
C GLY A 169 7.43 1.69 -10.36
N GLY A 170 7.67 0.48 -10.91
CA GLY A 170 8.73 0.22 -11.87
C GLY A 170 10.13 0.11 -11.27
N PHE A 171 10.28 -0.17 -9.97
CA PHE A 171 11.58 -0.57 -9.44
C PHE A 171 12.02 -1.88 -10.07
N SER A 172 13.24 -1.89 -10.57
CA SER A 172 13.93 -3.04 -11.17
C SER A 172 15.35 -3.13 -10.63
N ASN A 173 16.02 -4.20 -10.89
CA ASN A 173 17.46 -4.41 -10.73
C ASN A 173 18.16 -4.21 -12.06
#